data_2eac242bb1994e05ae6f7222f399df79
#
_entry.id   2eac242bb1994e05ae6f7222f399df79
#
_cell.length_a   1.000
_cell.length_b   1.000
_cell.length_c   1.000
_cell.angle_alpha   90.00
_cell.angle_beta   90.00
_cell.angle_gamma   90.00
#
_symmetry.space_group_name_H-M   'P 1'
#
loop_
_entity.id
_entity.type
_entity.pdbx_description
1 polymer ?
#
loop_
_entity_poly.entity_id
_entity_poly.type
_entity_poly.pdbx_seq_one_letter_code
_entity_poly.pdbx_strand_id
1 'polypeptide(L)'
;MLELFDAFMPELPDATLKYYPHFLSAQEADILFELLTNETPWRNDPITVFGKTYPQPRMTSLHGHTTDPYGYSGIVMQPNPMSKSLLDIEQKLEAYTDETFTT
;
A
#
# COMPACT_ATOMS: atom_id res chain seq x y z
N MET A 1 27.03 6.94 8.53
CA MET A 1 26.27 7.77 7.56
C MET A 1 24.84 7.29 7.39
N LEU A 2 24.65 6.01 7.15
CA LEU A 2 23.32 5.45 6.98
C LEU A 2 22.48 5.50 8.24
N GLU A 3 23.12 5.48 9.39
CA GLU A 3 22.43 5.53 10.69
C GLU A 3 21.58 6.79 10.85
N LEU A 4 21.94 7.87 10.17
CA LEU A 4 21.14 9.09 10.19
C LEU A 4 19.73 8.87 9.63
N PHE A 5 19.57 7.84 8.78
CA PHE A 5 18.31 7.57 8.09
C PHE A 5 17.68 6.24 8.48
N ASP A 6 18.24 5.52 9.46
CA ASP A 6 17.72 4.23 9.90
C ASP A 6 16.30 4.36 10.48
N ALA A 7 16.05 5.48 11.17
CA ALA A 7 14.71 5.83 11.61
C ALA A 7 14.61 7.35 11.61
N PHE A 8 13.84 7.88 10.71
CA PHE A 8 13.58 9.31 10.63
C PHE A 8 12.15 9.58 11.08
N MET A 9 12.03 10.43 12.12
CA MET A 9 10.75 10.76 12.72
C MET A 9 10.58 12.28 12.74
N PRO A 10 10.11 12.89 11.66
CA PRO A 10 9.87 14.31 11.63
C PRO A 10 8.75 14.69 12.61
N GLU A 11 8.90 15.79 13.30
CA GLU A 11 7.85 16.33 14.15
C GLU A 11 6.79 16.99 13.27
N LEU A 12 5.56 16.48 13.38
CA LEU A 12 4.41 17.03 12.68
C LEU A 12 3.29 17.24 13.69
N PRO A 13 2.62 18.40 13.68
CA PRO A 13 1.43 18.58 14.51
C PRO A 13 0.32 17.63 14.02
N ASP A 14 -0.40 17.03 14.91
CA ASP A 14 -1.54 16.17 14.63
C ASP A 14 -1.23 14.95 13.73
N ALA A 15 0.04 14.56 13.62
CA ALA A 15 0.43 13.40 12.83
C ALA A 15 1.66 12.73 13.42
N THR A 16 1.75 11.42 13.24
CA THR A 16 2.93 10.63 13.57
C THR A 16 3.48 10.03 12.29
N LEU A 17 4.74 10.31 11.99
CA LEU A 17 5.41 9.80 10.79
C LEU A 17 6.75 9.18 11.20
N LYS A 18 6.98 7.95 10.75
CA LYS A 18 8.24 7.25 10.98
C LYS A 18 8.75 6.72 9.65
N TYR A 19 10.03 6.88 9.39
CA TYR A 19 10.68 6.40 8.17
C TYR A 19 11.72 5.33 8.52
N TYR A 20 11.56 4.17 7.90
CA TYR A 20 12.46 3.02 8.08
C TYR A 20 13.11 2.68 6.75
N PRO A 21 14.28 3.26 6.42
CA PRO A 21 14.92 3.08 5.11
C PRO A 21 15.37 1.65 4.82
N HIS A 22 15.56 0.83 5.84
CA HIS A 22 15.99 -0.56 5.71
C HIS A 22 14.88 -1.56 6.04
N PHE A 23 13.63 -1.13 5.94
CA PHE A 23 12.49 -2.02 6.19
C PHE A 23 12.53 -3.26 5.30
N LEU A 24 12.90 -3.10 4.03
CA LEU A 24 13.14 -4.19 3.10
C LEU A 24 14.60 -4.13 2.67
N SER A 25 15.27 -5.29 2.58
CA SER A 25 16.56 -5.38 1.91
C SER A 25 16.37 -5.17 0.40
N ALA A 26 17.44 -4.85 -0.32
CA ALA A 26 17.37 -4.70 -1.77
C ALA A 26 16.86 -5.98 -2.44
N GLN A 27 17.32 -7.14 -1.97
CA GLN A 27 16.87 -8.43 -2.51
C GLN A 27 15.39 -8.67 -2.23
N GLU A 28 14.92 -8.41 -1.01
CA GLU A 28 13.50 -8.52 -0.67
C GLU A 28 12.63 -7.59 -1.54
N ALA A 29 13.09 -6.36 -1.73
CA ALA A 29 12.38 -5.38 -2.53
C ALA A 29 12.25 -5.84 -3.99
N ASP A 30 13.33 -6.37 -4.57
CA ASP A 30 13.33 -6.85 -5.94
C ASP A 30 12.38 -8.05 -6.12
N ILE A 31 12.41 -8.99 -5.18
CA ILE A 31 11.51 -10.15 -5.21
C ILE A 31 10.06 -9.72 -5.09
N LEU A 32 9.75 -8.83 -4.14
CA LEU A 32 8.40 -8.33 -3.94
C LEU A 32 7.90 -7.54 -5.14
N PHE A 33 8.75 -6.73 -5.76
CA PHE A 33 8.39 -5.99 -6.95
C PHE A 33 7.94 -6.92 -8.07
N GLU A 34 8.67 -8.00 -8.30
CA GLU A 34 8.32 -8.97 -9.32
C GLU A 34 7.04 -9.72 -8.98
N LEU A 35 6.92 -10.21 -7.74
CA LEU A 35 5.73 -10.93 -7.30
C LEU A 35 4.47 -10.07 -7.39
N LEU A 36 4.54 -8.85 -6.86
CA LEU A 36 3.38 -7.95 -6.84
C LEU A 36 3.01 -7.47 -8.26
N THR A 37 4.00 -7.30 -9.13
CA THR A 37 3.73 -6.94 -10.53
C THR A 37 2.96 -8.04 -11.24
N ASN A 38 3.31 -9.30 -11.00
CA ASN A 38 2.76 -10.44 -11.73
C ASN A 38 1.53 -11.07 -11.08
N GLU A 39 1.42 -11.02 -9.76
CA GLU A 39 0.35 -11.70 -9.03
C GLU A 39 -0.86 -10.81 -8.73
N THR A 40 -0.67 -9.51 -8.69
CA THR A 40 -1.72 -8.57 -8.27
C THR A 40 -2.71 -8.33 -9.40
N PRO A 41 -4.03 -8.39 -9.12
CA PRO A 41 -5.06 -8.09 -10.11
C PRO A 41 -5.18 -6.58 -10.34
N TRP A 42 -4.23 -6.00 -11.04
CA TRP A 42 -4.16 -4.57 -11.30
C TRP A 42 -5.33 -4.08 -12.14
N ARG A 43 -5.88 -2.93 -11.76
CA ARG A 43 -7.00 -2.28 -12.45
C ARG A 43 -6.61 -0.85 -12.81
N ASN A 44 -7.16 -0.39 -13.94
CA ASN A 44 -7.10 1.01 -14.32
C ASN A 44 -8.53 1.51 -14.51
N ASP A 45 -9.14 1.99 -13.44
CA ASP A 45 -10.51 2.49 -13.45
C ASP A 45 -10.53 3.95 -13.88
N PRO A 46 -11.47 4.37 -14.77
CA PRO A 46 -11.61 5.77 -15.12
C PRO A 46 -12.17 6.55 -13.94
N ILE A 47 -11.77 7.82 -13.83
CA ILE A 47 -12.31 8.74 -12.83
C ILE A 47 -13.14 9.82 -13.51
N THR A 48 -14.19 10.28 -12.83
CA THR A 48 -15.03 11.36 -13.31
C THR A 48 -14.83 12.59 -12.43
N VAL A 49 -14.41 13.68 -13.05
CA VAL A 49 -14.16 14.96 -12.37
C VAL A 49 -14.88 16.05 -13.16
N PHE A 50 -15.75 16.80 -12.47
CA PHE A 50 -16.55 17.85 -13.08
C PHE A 50 -17.30 17.41 -14.35
N GLY A 51 -17.91 16.22 -14.31
CA GLY A 51 -18.68 15.67 -15.40
C GLY A 51 -17.87 15.11 -16.57
N LYS A 52 -16.54 15.13 -16.50
CA LYS A 52 -15.67 14.54 -17.50
C LYS A 52 -14.97 13.31 -16.96
N THR A 53 -14.87 12.27 -17.80
CA THR A 53 -14.25 11.00 -17.46
C THR A 53 -12.85 10.92 -18.06
N TYR A 54 -11.88 10.59 -17.23
CA TYR A 54 -10.46 10.47 -17.60
C TYR A 54 -9.94 9.10 -17.16
N PRO A 55 -9.01 8.49 -17.91
CA PRO A 55 -8.28 7.34 -17.39
C PRO A 55 -7.37 7.77 -16.25
N GLN A 56 -7.25 6.92 -15.22
CA GLN A 56 -6.30 7.19 -14.14
C GLN A 56 -4.88 7.00 -14.66
N PRO A 57 -3.92 7.85 -14.23
CA PRO A 57 -2.51 7.70 -14.63
C PRO A 57 -1.80 6.58 -13.87
N ARG A 58 -2.52 5.72 -13.18
CA ARG A 58 -1.98 4.64 -12.36
C ARG A 58 -2.88 3.41 -12.40
N MET A 59 -2.30 2.28 -12.05
CA MET A 59 -3.05 1.06 -11.80
C MET A 59 -3.22 0.89 -10.29
N THR A 60 -4.35 0.32 -9.89
CA THR A 60 -4.69 0.14 -8.48
C THR A 60 -5.17 -1.27 -8.21
N SER A 61 -5.06 -1.70 -6.97
CA SER A 61 -5.65 -2.95 -6.48
C SER A 61 -5.93 -2.79 -4.99
N LEU A 62 -7.14 -3.13 -4.59
CA LEU A 62 -7.55 -3.09 -3.19
C LEU A 62 -7.53 -4.51 -2.62
N HIS A 63 -6.93 -4.66 -1.46
CA HIS A 63 -6.87 -5.94 -0.74
C HIS A 63 -7.21 -5.70 0.72
N GLY A 64 -7.84 -6.68 1.36
CA GLY A 64 -8.20 -6.55 2.76
C GLY A 64 -8.68 -7.86 3.35
N HIS A 65 -8.82 -7.85 4.68
CA HIS A 65 -9.35 -8.98 5.45
C HIS A 65 -10.87 -8.99 5.52
N THR A 66 -11.50 -7.91 5.08
CA THR A 66 -12.96 -7.77 5.07
C THR A 66 -13.46 -7.65 3.65
N THR A 67 -14.77 -7.69 3.47
CA THR A 67 -15.42 -7.51 2.18
C THR A 67 -15.99 -6.11 2.00
N ASP A 68 -15.64 -5.17 2.87
CA ASP A 68 -16.14 -3.82 2.84
C ASP A 68 -15.61 -3.08 1.61
N PRO A 69 -16.48 -2.58 0.72
CA PRO A 69 -16.03 -1.87 -0.46
C PRO A 69 -15.45 -0.49 -0.12
N TYR A 70 -14.59 0.00 -0.98
CA TYR A 70 -14.03 1.33 -0.89
C TYR A 70 -14.38 2.13 -2.14
N GLY A 71 -14.92 3.32 -1.94
CA GLY A 71 -15.35 4.17 -3.06
C GLY A 71 -14.71 5.54 -3.04
N TYR A 72 -14.35 6.03 -4.22
CA TYR A 72 -13.87 7.40 -4.42
C TYR A 72 -14.08 7.80 -5.88
N SER A 73 -14.32 9.09 -6.12
CA SER A 73 -14.45 9.67 -7.48
C SER A 73 -15.36 8.86 -8.42
N GLY A 74 -16.46 8.30 -7.90
CA GLY A 74 -17.41 7.50 -8.67
C GLY A 74 -16.97 6.05 -8.91
N ILE A 75 -15.83 5.64 -8.39
CA ILE A 75 -15.33 4.26 -8.47
C ILE A 75 -15.69 3.54 -7.17
N VAL A 76 -16.18 2.31 -7.28
CA VAL A 76 -16.37 1.41 -6.14
C VAL A 76 -15.47 0.20 -6.35
N MET A 77 -14.56 -0.02 -5.40
CA MET A 77 -13.64 -1.15 -5.43
C MET A 77 -14.05 -2.19 -4.39
N GLN A 78 -14.18 -3.43 -4.84
CA GLN A 78 -14.34 -4.57 -3.94
C GLN A 78 -12.97 -5.07 -3.54
N PRO A 79 -12.73 -5.35 -2.25
CA PRO A 79 -11.42 -5.82 -1.82
C PRO A 79 -11.17 -7.24 -2.31
N ASN A 80 -9.96 -7.46 -2.82
CA ASN A 80 -9.44 -8.79 -3.10
C ASN A 80 -8.92 -9.41 -1.81
N PRO A 81 -8.85 -10.75 -1.71
CA PRO A 81 -8.20 -11.39 -0.58
C PRO A 81 -6.72 -10.97 -0.49
N MET A 82 -6.19 -10.97 0.71
CA MET A 82 -4.76 -10.73 0.92
C MET A 82 -3.95 -11.87 0.31
N SER A 83 -3.01 -11.56 -0.58
CA SER A 83 -2.07 -12.54 -1.08
C SER A 83 -1.02 -12.87 -0.02
N LYS A 84 -0.28 -13.97 -0.21
CA LYS A 84 0.81 -14.33 0.71
C LYS A 84 1.85 -13.22 0.81
N SER A 85 2.21 -12.61 -0.32
CA SER A 85 3.17 -11.49 -0.35
C SER A 85 2.69 -10.31 0.48
N LEU A 86 1.41 -9.96 0.36
CA LEU A 86 0.82 -8.86 1.13
C LEU A 86 0.72 -9.21 2.62
N LEU A 87 0.35 -10.45 2.96
CA LEU A 87 0.32 -10.91 4.35
C LEU A 87 1.70 -10.84 4.99
N ASP A 88 2.74 -11.24 4.28
CA ASP A 88 4.11 -11.19 4.79
C ASP A 88 4.54 -9.74 5.09
N ILE A 89 4.21 -8.81 4.18
CA ILE A 89 4.49 -7.38 4.39
C ILE A 89 3.70 -6.85 5.60
N GLU A 90 2.42 -7.18 5.68
CA GLU A 90 1.55 -6.75 6.77
C GLU A 90 2.09 -7.21 8.13
N GLN A 91 2.47 -8.47 8.24
CA GLN A 91 3.03 -9.02 9.48
C GLN A 91 4.31 -8.29 9.88
N LYS A 92 5.16 -7.97 8.93
CA LYS A 92 6.38 -7.21 9.17
C LYS A 92 6.07 -5.79 9.64
N LEU A 93 5.10 -5.13 9.02
CA LEU A 93 4.65 -3.80 9.44
C LEU A 93 4.06 -3.82 10.84
N GLU A 94 3.25 -4.81 11.16
CA GLU A 94 2.66 -4.95 12.50
C GLU A 94 3.72 -5.15 13.56
N ALA A 95 4.77 -5.93 13.25
CA ALA A 95 5.88 -6.12 14.16
C ALA A 95 6.69 -4.82 14.39
N TYR A 96 6.77 -3.96 13.38
CA TYR A 96 7.50 -2.69 13.49
C TYR A 96 6.71 -1.58 14.19
N THR A 97 5.39 -1.63 14.13
CA THR A 97 4.53 -0.51 14.54
C THR A 97 3.65 -0.81 15.76
N ASP A 98 3.52 -2.07 16.17
CA ASP A 98 2.54 -2.53 17.17
C ASP A 98 1.09 -2.19 16.79
N GLU A 99 0.83 -1.97 15.51
CA GLU A 99 -0.50 -1.70 14.98
C GLU A 99 -1.02 -2.92 14.23
N THR A 100 -2.34 -3.01 14.06
CA THR A 100 -2.97 -4.01 13.23
C THR A 100 -3.68 -3.36 12.05
N PHE A 101 -3.71 -4.04 10.91
CA PHE A 101 -4.26 -3.50 9.69
C PHE A 101 -5.34 -4.42 9.14
N THR A 102 -6.36 -3.84 8.53
CA THR A 102 -7.48 -4.59 7.93
C THR A 102 -7.51 -4.50 6.41
N THR A 103 -6.83 -3.50 5.87
CA THR A 103 -6.82 -3.25 4.42
C THR A 103 -5.52 -2.58 4.01
#